data_a05bd9f2da64825f9397997875d25983
#
_entry.id   a05bd9f2da64825f9397997875d25983
#
_cell.length_a   1.000
_cell.length_b   1.000
_cell.length_c   1.000
_cell.angle_alpha   90.00
_cell.angle_beta   90.00
_cell.angle_gamma   90.00
#
_symmetry.space_group_name_H-M   'P 1'
#
loop_
_entity.id
_entity.type
_entity.pdbx_description
1 polymer ?
#
loop_
_entity_poly.entity_id
_entity_poly.type
_entity_poly.pdbx_seq_one_letter_code
_entity_poly.pdbx_strand_id
1 'polypeptide(L)'
;MPECPELHLAARYINEACGGVVFAGGVERSAVGRGPEVPFSSEAYRISAASRGKELRLRLAPLGPGASQDLVFRFGMSGSFRLHPAAQLPRHAHLRFLTRENPPRALCFVDVRRFGSWRLGDAWQPGRGPCVLSEYQAFRENVLKNLDDKAFDKPICEALLNQKFFNGIGNYLRAEILYRLKIPPFEKARTVLEALKEQEQARRKKNPSLTLSKKLKLKRENPDLLELCHTVPMEVITAEKKLFDPDDSDNYAAFKNWLQCYLVPGMSSLRDRNGRTIWFQGEPGPMAPKGQTSRKKRAQLKADPEAPTPEVTTHTSKRRPRAAAKPPKLVTEEEEEAAAKPRKGRSRGRKRAAAAPDSSEPEPPAKAKRSRRTTARRGRGGAPAV
;
A
#
# COMPACT_ATOMS: atom_id res chain seq x y z
N MET A 1 -7.71 -0.28 2.56
CA MET A 1 -6.66 0.42 1.75
C MET A 1 -5.40 0.43 2.61
N PRO A 2 -4.28 -0.10 2.12
CA PRO A 2 -3.05 -0.16 2.93
C PRO A 2 -2.56 1.24 3.32
N GLU A 3 -2.29 1.44 4.62
CA GLU A 3 -1.69 2.61 5.22
C GLU A 3 -0.35 2.21 5.87
N CYS A 4 0.29 3.06 6.67
CA CYS A 4 1.61 2.73 7.18
C CYS A 4 1.68 1.45 8.05
N PRO A 5 0.66 1.07 8.86
CA PRO A 5 0.72 -0.19 9.61
C PRO A 5 0.83 -1.41 8.68
N GLU A 6 0.00 -1.45 7.64
CA GLU A 6 -0.03 -2.58 6.70
C GLU A 6 1.27 -2.71 5.91
N LEU A 7 1.90 -1.58 5.55
CA LEU A 7 3.22 -1.62 4.90
C LEU A 7 4.32 -2.10 5.87
N HIS A 8 4.24 -1.69 7.13
CA HIS A 8 5.17 -2.14 8.17
C HIS A 8 5.05 -3.64 8.42
N LEU A 9 3.81 -4.12 8.59
CA LEU A 9 3.53 -5.53 8.82
C LEU A 9 3.91 -6.39 7.61
N ALA A 10 3.67 -5.90 6.38
CA ALA A 10 4.12 -6.60 5.18
C ALA A 10 5.65 -6.71 5.11
N ALA A 11 6.38 -5.66 5.48
CA ALA A 11 7.84 -5.73 5.53
C ALA A 11 8.33 -6.72 6.61
N ARG A 12 7.68 -6.74 7.79
CA ARG A 12 7.96 -7.72 8.85
C ARG A 12 7.66 -9.14 8.38
N TYR A 13 6.49 -9.38 7.78
CA TYR A 13 6.12 -10.67 7.22
C TYR A 13 7.16 -11.18 6.21
N ILE A 14 7.59 -10.33 5.26
CA ILE A 14 8.61 -10.72 4.29
C ILE A 14 9.91 -11.12 4.99
N ASN A 15 10.36 -10.34 5.97
CA ASN A 15 11.59 -10.62 6.69
C ASN A 15 11.51 -11.92 7.52
N GLU A 16 10.35 -12.21 8.12
CA GLU A 16 10.08 -13.43 8.87
C GLU A 16 9.94 -14.64 7.94
N ALA A 17 9.09 -14.54 6.91
CA ALA A 17 8.79 -15.64 6.00
C ALA A 17 9.94 -16.00 5.04
N CYS A 18 10.76 -15.00 4.69
CA CYS A 18 11.90 -15.17 3.76
C CYS A 18 13.25 -15.18 4.49
N GLY A 19 13.27 -14.99 5.82
CA GLY A 19 14.47 -15.03 6.63
C GLY A 19 15.14 -16.42 6.55
N GLY A 20 16.36 -16.47 5.97
CA GLY A 20 17.05 -17.74 5.74
C GLY A 20 16.69 -18.47 4.44
N VAL A 21 15.60 -18.10 3.76
CA VAL A 21 15.21 -18.68 2.47
C VAL A 21 16.12 -18.15 1.35
N VAL A 22 16.58 -19.06 0.50
CA VAL A 22 17.36 -18.73 -0.69
C VAL A 22 16.44 -18.70 -1.90
N PHE A 23 16.48 -17.62 -2.66
CA PHE A 23 15.79 -17.43 -3.93
C PHE A 23 16.75 -17.65 -5.09
N ALA A 24 16.24 -17.98 -6.27
CA ALA A 24 17.07 -18.20 -7.47
C ALA A 24 16.35 -17.76 -8.75
N GLY A 25 17.15 -17.55 -9.78
CA GLY A 25 16.65 -17.17 -11.11
C GLY A 25 16.30 -15.70 -11.26
N GLY A 26 15.53 -15.39 -12.28
CA GLY A 26 15.02 -14.06 -12.58
C GLY A 26 13.74 -13.71 -11.84
N VAL A 27 13.40 -12.44 -11.85
CA VAL A 27 12.13 -11.96 -11.31
C VAL A 27 11.06 -12.03 -12.39
N GLU A 28 10.02 -12.81 -12.15
CA GLU A 28 8.92 -12.98 -13.10
C GLU A 28 7.87 -11.89 -12.95
N ARG A 29 7.51 -11.24 -14.05
CA ARG A 29 6.43 -10.25 -14.10
C ARG A 29 5.23 -10.77 -14.90
N SER A 30 4.01 -10.53 -14.40
CA SER A 30 2.81 -10.79 -15.18
C SER A 30 2.65 -9.75 -16.30
N ALA A 31 2.08 -10.16 -17.43
CA ALA A 31 1.82 -9.28 -18.60
C ALA A 31 0.95 -8.05 -18.26
N VAL A 32 0.14 -8.13 -17.19
CA VAL A 32 -0.78 -7.06 -16.76
C VAL A 32 -0.26 -6.26 -15.55
N GLY A 33 0.95 -6.54 -15.08
CA GLY A 33 1.58 -5.83 -13.95
C GLY A 33 1.89 -4.37 -14.30
N ARG A 34 1.64 -3.45 -13.37
CA ARG A 34 1.89 -2.01 -13.52
C ARG A 34 3.23 -1.60 -12.92
N GLY A 35 4.29 -2.03 -13.51
CA GLY A 35 5.65 -1.66 -13.14
C GLY A 35 6.61 -2.08 -14.24
N PRO A 36 7.85 -1.61 -14.21
CA PRO A 36 8.87 -2.00 -15.18
C PRO A 36 9.21 -3.49 -15.04
N GLU A 37 9.84 -4.04 -16.06
CA GLU A 37 10.60 -5.29 -15.94
C GLU A 37 11.69 -5.11 -14.88
N VAL A 38 12.03 -6.19 -14.21
CA VAL A 38 13.10 -6.21 -13.20
C VAL A 38 14.30 -6.92 -13.79
N PRO A 39 15.32 -6.18 -14.25
CA PRO A 39 16.50 -6.77 -14.89
C PRO A 39 17.46 -7.34 -13.83
N PHE A 40 16.98 -8.33 -13.08
CA PHE A 40 17.72 -9.01 -12.04
C PHE A 40 17.58 -10.51 -12.21
N SER A 41 18.70 -11.20 -12.20
CA SER A 41 18.77 -12.66 -12.14
C SER A 41 20.02 -13.05 -11.36
N SER A 42 19.92 -14.07 -10.52
CA SER A 42 21.04 -14.59 -9.75
C SER A 42 20.82 -16.08 -9.47
N GLU A 43 21.89 -16.86 -9.43
CA GLU A 43 21.83 -18.28 -9.06
C GLU A 43 21.34 -18.49 -7.63
N ALA A 44 21.67 -17.54 -6.75
CA ALA A 44 21.24 -17.55 -5.36
C ALA A 44 21.22 -16.13 -4.80
N TYR A 45 20.10 -15.74 -4.17
CA TYR A 45 19.98 -14.44 -3.52
C TYR A 45 19.05 -14.51 -2.29
N ARG A 46 19.14 -13.51 -1.43
CA ARG A 46 18.25 -13.31 -0.31
C ARG A 46 17.37 -12.08 -0.52
N ILE A 47 16.20 -12.10 0.11
CA ILE A 47 15.25 -11.00 0.09
C ILE A 47 15.14 -10.42 1.50
N SER A 48 15.17 -9.08 1.59
CA SER A 48 14.83 -8.34 2.79
C SER A 48 13.93 -7.16 2.46
N ALA A 49 13.16 -6.69 3.44
CA ALA A 49 12.19 -5.62 3.24
C ALA A 49 12.29 -4.55 4.32
N ALA A 50 12.02 -3.31 3.93
CA ALA A 50 11.86 -2.16 4.83
C ALA A 50 10.66 -1.33 4.38
N SER A 51 9.95 -0.71 5.34
CA SER A 51 8.82 0.17 5.05
C SER A 51 9.11 1.61 5.49
N ARG A 52 8.55 2.59 4.76
CA ARG A 52 8.57 4.00 5.12
C ARG A 52 7.28 4.66 4.66
N GLY A 53 6.45 5.08 5.60
CA GLY A 53 5.13 5.62 5.29
C GLY A 53 4.28 4.62 4.51
N LYS A 54 3.90 4.96 3.28
CA LYS A 54 3.09 4.10 2.39
C LYS A 54 3.90 3.47 1.26
N GLU A 55 5.18 3.25 1.49
CA GLU A 55 6.08 2.57 0.56
C GLU A 55 6.80 1.41 1.26
N LEU A 56 7.07 0.35 0.52
CA LEU A 56 7.86 -0.80 0.94
C LEU A 56 9.02 -0.97 -0.03
N ARG A 57 10.24 -1.02 0.48
CA ARG A 57 11.44 -1.35 -0.28
C ARG A 57 11.78 -2.81 -0.08
N LEU A 58 11.94 -3.52 -1.18
CA LEU A 58 12.43 -4.88 -1.23
C LEU A 58 13.87 -4.87 -1.78
N ARG A 59 14.79 -5.50 -1.08
CA ARG A 59 16.18 -5.67 -1.51
C ARG A 59 16.44 -7.11 -1.90
N LEU A 60 16.94 -7.31 -3.11
CA LEU A 60 17.41 -8.57 -3.64
C LEU A 60 18.94 -8.56 -3.55
N ALA A 61 19.52 -9.39 -2.67
CA ALA A 61 20.95 -9.42 -2.39
C ALA A 61 21.54 -10.75 -2.88
N PRO A 62 22.35 -10.78 -3.95
CA PRO A 62 23.04 -11.98 -4.41
C PRO A 62 23.92 -12.57 -3.30
N LEU A 63 24.00 -13.90 -3.23
CA LEU A 63 24.92 -14.63 -2.33
C LEU A 63 26.30 -14.85 -2.96
N GLY A 64 26.44 -14.57 -4.26
CA GLY A 64 27.68 -14.61 -5.03
C GLY A 64 27.99 -13.24 -5.64
N PRO A 65 28.89 -13.21 -6.64
CA PRO A 65 29.20 -11.97 -7.35
C PRO A 65 27.97 -11.41 -8.05
N GLY A 66 27.78 -10.09 -7.94
CA GLY A 66 26.65 -9.37 -8.52
C GLY A 66 26.22 -8.17 -7.67
N ALA A 67 25.53 -7.23 -8.28
CA ALA A 67 24.98 -6.07 -7.60
C ALA A 67 23.60 -6.39 -7.01
N SER A 68 23.32 -5.86 -5.81
CA SER A 68 21.98 -5.90 -5.23
C SER A 68 21.01 -5.06 -6.05
N GLN A 69 19.76 -5.52 -6.14
CA GLN A 69 18.68 -4.79 -6.79
C GLN A 69 17.64 -4.41 -5.74
N ASP A 70 17.34 -3.13 -5.66
CA ASP A 70 16.25 -2.63 -4.82
C ASP A 70 15.01 -2.32 -5.67
N LEU A 71 13.84 -2.56 -5.06
CA LEU A 71 12.53 -2.26 -5.65
C LEU A 71 11.67 -1.53 -4.60
N VAL A 72 11.06 -0.43 -4.97
CA VAL A 72 10.15 0.29 -4.08
C VAL A 72 8.72 0.14 -4.57
N PHE A 73 7.88 -0.45 -3.70
CA PHE A 73 6.48 -0.76 -3.95
C PHE A 73 5.54 0.27 -3.35
N ARG A 74 4.44 0.48 -4.05
CA ARG A 74 3.23 1.15 -3.56
C ARG A 74 2.06 0.18 -3.69
N PHE A 75 1.37 -0.09 -2.61
CA PHE A 75 0.34 -1.13 -2.57
C PHE A 75 -1.00 -0.72 -3.21
N GLY A 76 -1.20 0.57 -3.48
CA GLY A 76 -2.47 1.05 -4.01
C GLY A 76 -3.62 0.80 -3.05
N MET A 77 -4.57 -0.03 -3.45
CA MET A 77 -5.79 -0.34 -2.67
C MET A 77 -5.84 -1.78 -2.15
N SER A 78 -5.15 -2.71 -2.80
CA SER A 78 -5.25 -4.15 -2.53
C SER A 78 -3.91 -4.89 -2.66
N GLY A 79 -2.82 -4.16 -2.82
CA GLY A 79 -1.49 -4.76 -2.89
C GLY A 79 -1.10 -5.44 -1.57
N SER A 80 -0.48 -6.60 -1.67
CA SER A 80 0.04 -7.36 -0.54
C SER A 80 1.17 -8.28 -1.01
N PHE A 81 1.96 -8.76 -0.06
CA PHE A 81 2.94 -9.82 -0.32
C PHE A 81 2.45 -11.13 0.30
N ARG A 82 2.66 -12.24 -0.43
CA ARG A 82 2.32 -13.59 0.01
C ARG A 82 3.37 -14.57 -0.50
N LEU A 83 3.69 -15.56 0.33
CA LEU A 83 4.54 -16.69 -0.04
C LEU A 83 3.64 -17.90 -0.36
N HIS A 84 3.66 -18.36 -1.59
CA HIS A 84 2.81 -19.45 -2.06
C HIS A 84 3.65 -20.60 -2.62
N PRO A 85 3.13 -21.86 -2.63
CA PRO A 85 3.70 -22.91 -3.46
C PRO A 85 3.76 -22.45 -4.92
N ALA A 86 4.89 -22.68 -5.60
CA ALA A 86 5.06 -22.24 -7.00
C ALA A 86 4.06 -22.93 -7.96
N ALA A 87 3.55 -24.11 -7.59
CA ALA A 87 2.51 -24.83 -8.34
C ALA A 87 1.11 -24.22 -8.19
N GLN A 88 0.89 -23.32 -7.21
CA GLN A 88 -0.44 -22.78 -6.87
C GLN A 88 -0.38 -21.25 -6.76
N LEU A 89 0.11 -20.59 -7.81
CA LEU A 89 0.24 -19.14 -7.82
C LEU A 89 -1.12 -18.44 -7.91
N PRO A 90 -1.36 -17.39 -7.10
CA PRO A 90 -2.61 -16.65 -7.16
C PRO A 90 -2.75 -15.90 -8.49
N ARG A 91 -3.96 -15.82 -9.01
CA ARG A 91 -4.30 -15.17 -10.30
C ARG A 91 -3.76 -13.74 -10.43
N HIS A 92 -3.65 -13.02 -9.32
CA HIS A 92 -3.23 -11.61 -9.28
C HIS A 92 -1.79 -11.42 -8.76
N ALA A 93 -0.94 -12.45 -8.84
CA ALA A 93 0.50 -12.34 -8.58
C ALA A 93 1.18 -11.62 -9.73
N HIS A 94 1.45 -10.32 -9.57
CA HIS A 94 1.98 -9.47 -10.62
C HIS A 94 3.51 -9.43 -10.68
N LEU A 95 4.17 -9.75 -9.58
CA LEU A 95 5.62 -9.95 -9.51
C LEU A 95 5.90 -11.17 -8.64
N ARG A 96 6.84 -12.03 -9.05
CA ARG A 96 7.11 -13.33 -8.41
C ARG A 96 8.60 -13.53 -8.27
N PHE A 97 9.02 -14.02 -7.10
CA PHE A 97 10.39 -14.34 -6.75
C PHE A 97 10.41 -15.80 -6.32
N LEU A 98 11.07 -16.68 -7.08
CA LEU A 98 11.07 -18.11 -6.86
C LEU A 98 12.13 -18.52 -5.84
N THR A 99 11.78 -19.39 -4.91
CA THR A 99 12.73 -19.98 -3.96
C THR A 99 13.49 -21.12 -4.60
N ARG A 100 14.66 -21.43 -4.04
CA ARG A 100 15.51 -22.57 -4.45
C ARG A 100 15.12 -23.87 -3.72
N GLU A 101 14.05 -23.84 -2.95
CA GLU A 101 13.53 -25.00 -2.22
C GLU A 101 12.95 -26.07 -3.16
N ASN A 102 12.80 -27.29 -2.64
CA ASN A 102 12.08 -28.37 -3.31
C ASN A 102 11.04 -28.97 -2.36
N PRO A 103 9.72 -28.81 -2.60
CA PRO A 103 9.12 -28.10 -3.74
C PRO A 103 9.32 -26.58 -3.65
N PRO A 104 9.42 -25.88 -4.80
CA PRO A 104 9.66 -24.45 -4.80
C PRO A 104 8.43 -23.65 -4.33
N ARG A 105 8.69 -22.53 -3.69
CA ARG A 105 7.69 -21.51 -3.34
C ARG A 105 7.99 -20.21 -4.12
N ALA A 106 7.06 -19.30 -4.12
CA ALA A 106 7.22 -17.98 -4.71
C ALA A 106 6.74 -16.90 -3.75
N LEU A 107 7.57 -15.90 -3.47
CA LEU A 107 7.10 -14.66 -2.89
C LEU A 107 6.41 -13.84 -3.98
N CYS A 108 5.16 -13.51 -3.78
CA CYS A 108 4.32 -12.86 -4.78
C CYS A 108 3.86 -11.48 -4.32
N PHE A 109 4.01 -10.48 -5.18
CA PHE A 109 3.25 -9.24 -5.05
C PHE A 109 1.87 -9.43 -5.67
N VAL A 110 0.85 -9.52 -4.82
CA VAL A 110 -0.54 -9.80 -5.21
C VAL A 110 -1.36 -8.51 -5.14
N ASP A 111 -2.05 -8.14 -6.23
CA ASP A 111 -2.89 -6.94 -6.26
C ASP A 111 -4.11 -7.12 -7.18
N VAL A 112 -5.26 -7.48 -6.59
CA VAL A 112 -6.52 -7.74 -7.29
C VAL A 112 -7.00 -6.51 -8.08
N ARG A 113 -6.87 -5.31 -7.52
CA ARG A 113 -7.36 -4.07 -8.14
C ARG A 113 -6.38 -3.43 -9.10
N ARG A 114 -5.13 -3.88 -9.13
CA ARG A 114 -4.04 -3.38 -9.99
C ARG A 114 -3.80 -1.87 -9.87
N PHE A 115 -3.91 -1.33 -8.66
CA PHE A 115 -3.58 0.07 -8.34
C PHE A 115 -2.20 0.20 -7.71
N GLY A 116 -1.62 -0.92 -7.31
CA GLY A 116 -0.24 -0.99 -6.86
C GLY A 116 0.74 -0.86 -8.01
N SER A 117 1.96 -0.50 -7.68
CA SER A 117 3.06 -0.35 -8.64
C SER A 117 4.38 -0.53 -7.92
N TRP A 118 5.44 -0.80 -8.72
CA TRP A 118 6.81 -0.82 -8.23
C TRP A 118 7.70 -0.02 -9.16
N ARG A 119 8.85 0.38 -8.66
CA ARG A 119 9.93 1.02 -9.42
C ARG A 119 11.26 0.45 -8.99
N LEU A 120 12.25 0.51 -9.87
CA LEU A 120 13.62 0.13 -9.59
C LEU A 120 14.32 1.21 -8.76
N GLY A 121 15.30 0.78 -7.96
CA GLY A 121 16.12 1.64 -7.11
C GLY A 121 15.66 1.65 -5.65
N ASP A 122 16.49 2.25 -4.80
CA ASP A 122 16.35 2.27 -3.33
C ASP A 122 15.73 3.56 -2.79
N ALA A 123 15.65 4.59 -3.62
CA ALA A 123 15.18 5.91 -3.20
C ALA A 123 13.67 5.91 -2.89
N TRP A 124 13.30 6.41 -1.73
CA TRP A 124 11.92 6.72 -1.41
C TRP A 124 11.38 7.83 -2.32
N GLN A 125 10.09 7.86 -2.56
CA GLN A 125 9.48 8.87 -3.42
C GLN A 125 9.83 10.28 -2.92
N PRO A 126 10.40 11.14 -3.77
CA PRO A 126 10.71 12.52 -3.39
C PRO A 126 9.43 13.29 -3.03
N GLY A 127 9.58 14.28 -2.13
CA GLY A 127 8.45 15.10 -1.66
C GLY A 127 7.60 14.45 -0.57
N ARG A 128 7.91 13.22 -0.14
CA ARG A 128 7.34 12.64 1.08
C ARG A 128 8.14 13.08 2.30
N GLY A 129 7.43 13.49 3.35
CA GLY A 129 8.04 13.85 4.63
C GLY A 129 8.50 12.64 5.44
N PRO A 130 8.98 12.88 6.66
CA PRO A 130 9.35 11.82 7.60
C PRO A 130 8.16 10.89 7.90
N CYS A 131 8.47 9.61 8.11
CA CYS A 131 7.48 8.58 8.43
C CYS A 131 6.93 8.76 9.85
N VAL A 132 5.61 8.70 9.98
CA VAL A 132 4.95 8.84 11.29
C VAL A 132 5.31 7.70 12.25
N LEU A 133 5.71 6.52 11.75
CA LEU A 133 6.09 5.36 12.56
C LEU A 133 7.56 5.39 12.97
N SER A 134 8.45 5.40 11.99
CA SER A 134 9.88 5.19 12.21
C SER A 134 10.68 6.46 12.42
N GLU A 135 10.13 7.64 12.09
CA GLU A 135 10.82 8.94 12.12
C GLU A 135 10.02 9.97 12.92
N TYR A 136 9.43 9.57 14.06
CA TYR A 136 8.47 10.38 14.82
C TYR A 136 8.97 11.77 15.16
N GLN A 137 10.21 11.90 15.65
CA GLN A 137 10.76 13.21 16.03
C GLN A 137 10.89 14.14 14.81
N ALA A 138 11.47 13.62 13.74
CA ALA A 138 11.61 14.37 12.48
C ALA A 138 10.24 14.71 11.85
N PHE A 139 9.27 13.80 11.97
CA PHE A 139 7.87 14.02 11.56
C PHE A 139 7.26 15.20 12.31
N ARG A 140 7.36 15.19 13.65
CA ARG A 140 6.83 16.25 14.50
C ARG A 140 7.45 17.60 14.18
N GLU A 141 8.76 17.67 14.06
CA GLU A 141 9.51 18.87 13.69
C GLU A 141 9.12 19.37 12.29
N ASN A 142 9.00 18.49 11.32
CA ASN A 142 8.59 18.84 9.96
C ASN A 142 7.20 19.50 9.92
N VAL A 143 6.23 19.02 10.70
CA VAL A 143 4.90 19.64 10.79
C VAL A 143 4.98 21.00 11.48
N LEU A 144 5.56 21.08 12.67
CA LEU A 144 5.56 22.30 13.50
C LEU A 144 6.42 23.43 12.92
N LYS A 145 7.45 23.10 12.15
CA LYS A 145 8.32 24.07 11.47
C LYS A 145 7.64 24.71 10.26
N ASN A 146 6.71 24.01 9.61
CA ASN A 146 6.13 24.44 8.35
C ASN A 146 4.64 24.84 8.47
N LEU A 147 4.19 25.35 9.63
CA LEU A 147 2.79 25.72 9.85
C LEU A 147 2.28 26.80 8.88
N ASP A 148 3.18 27.57 8.27
CA ASP A 148 2.84 28.58 7.26
C ASP A 148 2.55 28.01 5.87
N ASP A 149 2.81 26.72 5.65
CA ASP A 149 2.49 26.05 4.37
C ASP A 149 0.98 26.10 4.11
N LYS A 150 0.59 26.43 2.86
CA LYS A 150 -0.81 26.48 2.39
C LYS A 150 -1.58 25.17 2.59
N ALA A 151 -0.87 24.05 2.77
CA ALA A 151 -1.50 22.77 3.10
C ALA A 151 -2.29 22.83 4.41
N PHE A 152 -1.89 23.69 5.35
CA PHE A 152 -2.53 23.84 6.65
C PHE A 152 -3.67 24.89 6.67
N ASP A 153 -3.92 25.57 5.56
CA ASP A 153 -5.14 26.37 5.36
C ASP A 153 -6.35 25.52 4.96
N LYS A 154 -6.16 24.21 4.77
CA LYS A 154 -7.21 23.24 4.47
C LYS A 154 -7.82 22.64 5.73
N PRO A 155 -9.00 21.97 5.62
CA PRO A 155 -9.53 21.17 6.71
C PRO A 155 -8.50 20.15 7.23
N ILE A 156 -8.51 19.91 8.55
CA ILE A 156 -7.55 19.00 9.19
C ILE A 156 -7.64 17.57 8.60
N CYS A 157 -8.83 17.10 8.26
CA CYS A 157 -8.99 15.80 7.62
C CYS A 157 -8.31 15.71 6.23
N GLU A 158 -8.21 16.80 5.49
CA GLU A 158 -7.49 16.85 4.21
C GLU A 158 -5.98 17.00 4.42
N ALA A 159 -5.57 17.83 5.39
CA ALA A 159 -4.16 18.02 5.72
C ALA A 159 -3.48 16.73 6.18
N LEU A 160 -4.16 15.90 6.99
CA LEU A 160 -3.69 14.59 7.44
C LEU A 160 -3.40 13.59 6.30
N LEU A 161 -3.96 13.79 5.12
CA LEU A 161 -3.67 12.96 3.94
C LEU A 161 -2.47 13.45 3.12
N ASN A 162 -1.90 14.61 3.45
CA ASN A 162 -0.75 15.15 2.74
C ASN A 162 0.52 14.45 3.18
N GLN A 163 1.05 13.61 2.31
CA GLN A 163 2.24 12.79 2.61
C GLN A 163 3.55 13.59 2.75
N LYS A 164 3.58 14.87 2.38
CA LYS A 164 4.69 15.78 2.67
C LYS A 164 4.84 16.04 4.18
N PHE A 165 3.73 15.98 4.92
CA PHE A 165 3.69 16.26 6.36
C PHE A 165 3.30 15.04 7.18
N PHE A 166 2.36 14.24 6.73
CA PHE A 166 1.79 13.09 7.44
C PHE A 166 2.04 11.79 6.64
N ASN A 167 3.32 11.49 6.42
CA ASN A 167 3.71 10.33 5.62
C ASN A 167 3.37 9.03 6.33
N GLY A 168 2.36 8.35 5.81
CA GLY A 168 1.84 7.11 6.36
C GLY A 168 0.34 7.17 6.69
N ILE A 169 -0.19 8.34 7.04
CA ILE A 169 -1.61 8.50 7.41
C ILE A 169 -2.50 8.39 6.17
N GLY A 170 -3.58 7.63 6.31
CA GLY A 170 -4.59 7.46 5.28
C GLY A 170 -6.00 7.67 5.80
N ASN A 171 -6.95 7.04 5.11
CA ASN A 171 -8.35 7.39 5.29
C ASN A 171 -8.93 6.84 6.60
N TYR A 172 -8.55 5.63 7.03
CA TYR A 172 -9.03 5.10 8.29
C TYR A 172 -8.27 5.72 9.47
N LEU A 173 -6.94 5.87 9.37
CA LEU A 173 -6.14 6.47 10.45
C LEU A 173 -6.58 7.91 10.75
N ARG A 174 -6.81 8.75 9.71
CA ARG A 174 -7.29 10.11 9.97
C ARG A 174 -8.63 10.16 10.70
N ALA A 175 -9.54 9.22 10.38
CA ALA A 175 -10.85 9.16 11.04
C ALA A 175 -10.71 8.74 12.50
N GLU A 176 -9.94 7.70 12.80
CA GLU A 176 -9.66 7.21 14.15
C GLU A 176 -8.96 8.26 15.02
N ILE A 177 -7.93 8.92 14.46
CA ILE A 177 -7.16 9.95 15.17
C ILE A 177 -8.05 11.15 15.55
N LEU A 178 -8.80 11.69 14.59
CA LEU A 178 -9.67 12.84 14.84
C LEU A 178 -10.81 12.51 15.80
N TYR A 179 -11.39 11.33 15.67
CA TYR A 179 -12.44 10.83 16.56
C TYR A 179 -11.97 10.75 18.02
N ARG A 180 -10.81 10.14 18.25
CA ARG A 180 -10.23 9.96 19.60
C ARG A 180 -9.93 11.27 20.30
N LEU A 181 -9.55 12.31 19.51
CA LEU A 181 -9.32 13.66 20.03
C LEU A 181 -10.56 14.55 20.04
N LYS A 182 -11.70 14.04 19.55
CA LYS A 182 -12.94 14.83 19.39
C LYS A 182 -12.75 16.11 18.56
N ILE A 183 -11.83 16.06 17.56
CA ILE A 183 -11.57 17.18 16.66
C ILE A 183 -12.53 17.09 15.48
N PRO A 184 -13.33 18.15 15.20
CA PRO A 184 -14.16 18.20 14.00
C PRO A 184 -13.33 18.05 12.73
N PRO A 185 -13.69 17.14 11.78
CA PRO A 185 -12.84 16.84 10.64
C PRO A 185 -12.62 18.03 9.68
N PHE A 186 -13.56 18.96 9.65
CA PHE A 186 -13.48 20.16 8.83
C PHE A 186 -13.10 21.42 9.62
N GLU A 187 -12.41 21.25 10.75
CA GLU A 187 -11.70 22.35 11.43
C GLU A 187 -10.46 22.75 10.61
N LYS A 188 -10.06 24.02 10.67
CA LYS A 188 -8.85 24.49 9.96
C LYS A 188 -7.60 23.85 10.56
N ALA A 189 -6.79 23.19 9.73
CA ALA A 189 -5.61 22.46 10.20
C ALA A 189 -4.61 23.36 10.92
N ARG A 190 -4.38 24.57 10.42
CA ARG A 190 -3.48 25.55 11.05
C ARG A 190 -3.91 25.85 12.49
N THR A 191 -5.18 26.14 12.73
CA THR A 191 -5.70 26.44 14.06
C THR A 191 -5.46 25.30 15.05
N VAL A 192 -5.72 24.05 14.60
CA VAL A 192 -5.49 22.87 15.44
C VAL A 192 -4.01 22.70 15.79
N LEU A 193 -3.10 22.92 14.82
CA LEU A 193 -1.68 22.68 14.98
C LEU A 193 -0.95 23.82 15.71
N GLU A 194 -1.38 25.07 15.55
CA GLU A 194 -0.87 26.23 16.32
C GLU A 194 -1.22 26.09 17.80
N ALA A 195 -2.44 25.68 18.13
CA ALA A 195 -2.82 25.39 19.50
C ALA A 195 -1.92 24.32 20.16
N LEU A 196 -1.49 23.30 19.41
CA LEU A 196 -0.52 22.31 19.91
C LEU A 196 0.87 22.93 20.17
N LYS A 197 1.34 23.78 19.29
CA LYS A 197 2.64 24.48 19.45
C LYS A 197 2.63 25.37 20.70
N GLU A 198 1.57 26.10 20.90
CA GLU A 198 1.39 26.95 22.09
C GLU A 198 1.31 26.14 23.38
N GLN A 199 0.54 25.04 23.39
CA GLN A 199 0.44 24.13 24.52
C GLN A 199 1.80 23.51 24.86
N GLU A 200 2.59 23.12 23.87
CA GLU A 200 3.93 22.57 24.08
C GLU A 200 4.87 23.62 24.69
N GLN A 201 4.82 24.86 24.18
CA GLN A 201 5.59 25.97 24.74
C GLN A 201 5.18 26.31 26.19
N ALA A 202 3.87 26.33 26.46
CA ALA A 202 3.34 26.57 27.81
C ALA A 202 3.75 25.46 28.79
N ARG A 203 3.72 24.21 28.36
CA ARG A 203 4.19 23.05 29.17
C ARG A 203 5.68 23.13 29.48
N ARG A 204 6.51 23.56 28.53
CA ARG A 204 7.95 23.76 28.75
C ARG A 204 8.23 24.85 29.78
N LYS A 205 7.42 25.93 29.77
CA LYS A 205 7.56 27.04 30.73
C LYS A 205 7.05 26.68 32.14
N LYS A 206 5.93 25.95 32.25
CA LYS A 206 5.30 25.64 33.54
C LYS A 206 6.04 24.56 34.35
N ASN A 207 6.73 23.63 33.71
CA ASN A 207 7.29 22.45 34.36
C ASN A 207 8.74 22.16 33.95
N PRO A 208 9.70 23.09 34.17
CA PRO A 208 11.10 22.83 33.85
C PRO A 208 11.72 21.72 34.71
N SER A 209 11.25 21.55 35.95
CA SER A 209 11.81 20.63 36.95
C SER A 209 11.24 19.22 36.98
N LEU A 210 10.25 18.88 36.10
CA LEU A 210 9.70 17.55 36.07
C LEU A 210 10.70 16.54 35.53
N THR A 211 10.83 15.40 36.23
CA THR A 211 11.61 14.27 35.73
C THR A 211 11.08 13.77 34.40
N LEU A 212 11.96 13.17 33.60
CA LEU A 212 11.60 12.64 32.26
C LEU A 212 10.43 11.65 32.37
N SER A 213 10.40 10.80 33.38
CA SER A 213 9.33 9.82 33.61
C SER A 213 7.97 10.48 33.85
N LYS A 214 7.91 11.55 34.65
CA LYS A 214 6.66 12.31 34.89
C LYS A 214 6.21 13.04 33.62
N LYS A 215 7.16 13.60 32.82
CA LYS A 215 6.84 14.22 31.52
C LYS A 215 6.25 13.21 30.54
N LEU A 216 6.82 11.99 30.47
CA LEU A 216 6.34 10.90 29.63
C LEU A 216 4.96 10.40 30.08
N LYS A 217 4.72 10.29 31.39
CA LYS A 217 3.42 9.90 31.93
C LYS A 217 2.32 10.91 31.57
N LEU A 218 2.54 12.21 31.82
CA LEU A 218 1.62 13.27 31.45
C LEU A 218 1.32 13.33 29.94
N LYS A 219 2.30 13.00 29.13
CA LYS A 219 2.16 12.95 27.67
C LYS A 219 1.29 11.77 27.24
N ARG A 220 1.43 10.61 27.89
CA ARG A 220 0.56 9.43 27.63
C ARG A 220 -0.88 9.65 28.06
N GLU A 221 -1.10 10.37 29.17
CA GLU A 221 -2.45 10.67 29.68
C GLU A 221 -3.19 11.69 28.81
N ASN A 222 -2.47 12.59 28.15
CA ASN A 222 -3.03 13.64 27.28
C ASN A 222 -2.28 13.71 25.96
N PRO A 223 -2.47 12.73 25.06
CA PRO A 223 -1.79 12.71 23.77
C PRO A 223 -2.29 13.85 22.87
N ASP A 224 -1.38 14.46 22.14
CA ASP A 224 -1.72 15.44 21.11
C ASP A 224 -1.95 14.78 19.73
N LEU A 225 -2.40 15.57 18.75
CA LEU A 225 -2.69 15.11 17.40
C LEU A 225 -1.46 14.42 16.74
N LEU A 226 -0.28 14.99 16.89
CA LEU A 226 0.94 14.43 16.30
C LEU A 226 1.39 13.15 17.01
N GLU A 227 1.11 13.06 18.31
CA GLU A 227 1.35 11.83 19.05
C GLU A 227 0.39 10.71 18.65
N LEU A 228 -0.89 11.01 18.44
CA LEU A 228 -1.83 10.02 17.94
C LEU A 228 -1.52 9.60 16.48
N CYS A 229 -0.96 10.48 15.66
CA CYS A 229 -0.46 10.07 14.34
C CYS A 229 0.65 9.00 14.39
N HIS A 230 1.33 8.86 15.53
CA HIS A 230 2.32 7.81 15.78
C HIS A 230 1.72 6.63 16.54
N THR A 231 1.00 6.88 17.64
CA THR A 231 0.56 5.81 18.54
C THR A 231 -0.60 5.00 18.01
N VAL A 232 -1.56 5.61 17.31
CA VAL A 232 -2.71 4.88 16.72
C VAL A 232 -2.25 3.85 15.67
N PRO A 233 -1.35 4.17 14.71
CA PRO A 233 -0.74 3.16 13.87
C PRO A 233 0.03 2.08 14.62
N MET A 234 0.72 2.42 15.71
CA MET A 234 1.44 1.46 16.55
C MET A 234 0.49 0.49 17.27
N GLU A 235 -0.70 0.94 17.67
CA GLU A 235 -1.72 0.05 18.22
C GLU A 235 -2.10 -1.04 17.20
N VAL A 236 -2.34 -0.66 15.93
CA VAL A 236 -2.62 -1.61 14.86
C VAL A 236 -1.49 -2.64 14.73
N ILE A 237 -0.24 -2.19 14.69
CA ILE A 237 0.92 -3.06 14.58
C ILE A 237 1.05 -4.02 15.77
N THR A 238 0.74 -3.54 16.99
CA THR A 238 0.89 -4.31 18.23
C THR A 238 -0.25 -5.31 18.44
N ALA A 239 -1.47 -4.93 18.09
CA ALA A 239 -2.65 -5.78 18.19
C ALA A 239 -2.58 -6.99 17.24
N GLU A 240 -1.81 -6.86 16.18
CA GLU A 240 -1.86 -7.73 15.01
C GLU A 240 -0.66 -8.65 14.84
N LYS A 241 -0.27 -9.34 15.90
CA LYS A 241 0.57 -10.53 15.71
C LYS A 241 -0.07 -11.56 14.77
N LYS A 242 -1.39 -11.48 14.52
CA LYS A 242 -2.17 -12.40 13.70
C LYS A 242 -2.82 -11.79 12.44
N LEU A 243 -2.94 -10.47 12.33
CA LEU A 243 -3.74 -9.79 11.28
C LEU A 243 -3.20 -9.92 9.85
N PHE A 244 -2.03 -10.47 9.66
CA PHE A 244 -1.43 -10.72 8.35
C PHE A 244 -1.03 -12.18 8.14
N ASP A 245 -1.51 -13.08 9.00
CA ASP A 245 -1.43 -14.49 8.70
C ASP A 245 -2.37 -14.78 7.51
N PRO A 246 -1.85 -15.24 6.37
CA PRO A 246 -2.66 -15.52 5.19
C PRO A 246 -3.70 -16.63 5.42
N ASP A 247 -3.49 -17.45 6.45
CA ASP A 247 -4.31 -18.63 6.73
C ASP A 247 -5.40 -18.36 7.79
N ASP A 248 -5.42 -17.17 8.41
CA ASP A 248 -6.39 -16.81 9.43
C ASP A 248 -7.51 -15.91 8.87
N SER A 249 -8.69 -16.48 8.66
CA SER A 249 -9.88 -15.79 8.18
C SER A 249 -10.45 -14.76 9.17
N ASP A 250 -10.10 -14.86 10.47
CA ASP A 250 -10.59 -13.96 11.52
C ASP A 250 -9.83 -12.64 11.67
N ASN A 251 -8.73 -12.48 10.96
CA ASN A 251 -7.89 -11.28 10.98
C ASN A 251 -8.66 -9.98 10.71
N TYR A 252 -9.64 -10.06 9.80
CA TYR A 252 -10.46 -8.91 9.47
C TYR A 252 -11.48 -8.55 10.57
N ALA A 253 -11.90 -9.53 11.38
CA ALA A 253 -12.80 -9.30 12.52
C ALA A 253 -12.09 -8.52 13.64
N ALA A 254 -10.85 -8.87 13.97
CA ALA A 254 -10.05 -8.16 14.96
C ALA A 254 -9.82 -6.69 14.57
N PHE A 255 -9.48 -6.44 13.29
CA PHE A 255 -9.35 -5.08 12.77
C PHE A 255 -10.67 -4.30 12.81
N LYS A 256 -11.81 -4.91 12.45
CA LYS A 256 -13.12 -4.28 12.56
C LYS A 256 -13.48 -3.90 13.99
N ASN A 257 -13.14 -4.76 14.94
CA ASN A 257 -13.40 -4.52 16.37
C ASN A 257 -12.50 -3.41 16.92
N TRP A 258 -11.31 -3.23 16.38
CA TRP A 258 -10.41 -2.14 16.75
C TRP A 258 -10.92 -0.76 16.27
N LEU A 259 -11.64 -0.71 15.13
CA LEU A 259 -12.17 0.53 14.57
C LEU A 259 -13.25 1.11 15.48
N GLN A 260 -13.11 2.38 15.84
CA GLN A 260 -14.06 3.14 16.67
C GLN A 260 -14.91 4.13 15.86
N CYS A 261 -14.42 4.55 14.69
CA CYS A 261 -15.06 5.57 13.86
C CYS A 261 -15.18 5.16 12.39
N TYR A 262 -14.11 4.67 11.78
CA TYR A 262 -14.07 4.39 10.35
C TYR A 262 -15.01 3.24 9.97
N LEU A 263 -16.04 3.53 9.16
CA LEU A 263 -17.06 2.57 8.74
C LEU A 263 -17.91 1.99 9.90
N VAL A 264 -17.83 2.55 11.11
CA VAL A 264 -18.62 2.10 12.26
C VAL A 264 -20.09 2.53 12.09
N PRO A 265 -21.05 1.64 12.38
CA PRO A 265 -22.48 2.01 12.37
C PRO A 265 -22.80 3.17 13.31
N GLY A 266 -23.67 4.08 12.87
CA GLY A 266 -24.05 5.26 13.65
C GLY A 266 -23.16 6.49 13.48
N MET A 267 -21.97 6.35 12.89
CA MET A 267 -21.11 7.49 12.56
C MET A 267 -21.64 8.29 11.38
N SER A 268 -21.46 9.59 11.44
CA SER A 268 -21.71 10.53 10.35
C SER A 268 -20.62 10.43 9.28
N SER A 269 -20.94 10.77 8.05
CA SER A 269 -19.93 10.81 6.99
C SER A 269 -20.18 11.93 5.99
N LEU A 270 -19.11 12.56 5.53
CA LEU A 270 -19.09 13.56 4.46
C LEU A 270 -17.95 13.26 3.48
N ARG A 271 -18.02 13.82 2.28
CA ARG A 271 -16.90 13.78 1.33
C ARG A 271 -16.07 15.04 1.44
N ASP A 272 -14.75 14.86 1.53
CA ASP A 272 -13.81 15.97 1.43
C ASP A 272 -13.74 16.51 -0.02
N ARG A 273 -12.99 17.60 -0.24
CA ARG A 273 -12.83 18.22 -1.57
C ARG A 273 -12.19 17.30 -2.61
N ASN A 274 -11.46 16.26 -2.15
CA ASN A 274 -10.84 15.26 -3.00
C ASN A 274 -11.77 14.05 -3.27
N GLY A 275 -13.06 14.14 -2.85
CA GLY A 275 -14.06 13.08 -3.03
C GLY A 275 -13.89 11.87 -2.11
N ARG A 276 -13.02 11.94 -1.08
CA ARG A 276 -12.82 10.88 -0.10
C ARG A 276 -13.76 11.05 1.08
N THR A 277 -14.41 9.96 1.50
CA THR A 277 -15.30 9.96 2.65
C THR A 277 -14.49 10.04 3.95
N ILE A 278 -14.82 11.00 4.80
CA ILE A 278 -14.40 11.07 6.20
C ILE A 278 -15.56 10.67 7.11
N TRP A 279 -15.28 9.83 8.10
CA TRP A 279 -16.20 9.37 9.12
C TRP A 279 -15.93 10.13 10.41
N PHE A 280 -16.97 10.49 11.15
CA PHE A 280 -16.85 11.29 12.36
C PHE A 280 -18.12 11.19 13.23
N GLN A 281 -18.02 11.68 14.46
CA GLN A 281 -19.15 11.86 15.39
C GLN A 281 -19.27 13.35 15.72
N GLY A 282 -20.50 13.84 15.93
CA GLY A 282 -20.75 15.24 16.25
C GLY A 282 -20.76 16.18 15.06
N GLU A 283 -20.38 17.43 15.29
CA GLU A 283 -20.36 18.46 14.27
C GLU A 283 -19.17 18.32 13.33
N PRO A 284 -19.38 18.58 12.02
CA PRO A 284 -18.31 18.41 11.02
C PRO A 284 -17.22 19.49 11.08
N GLY A 285 -17.53 20.66 11.61
CA GLY A 285 -16.64 21.83 11.66
C GLY A 285 -16.91 22.89 10.58
N PRO A 286 -16.32 24.10 10.72
CA PRO A 286 -16.69 25.30 9.96
C PRO A 286 -16.36 25.23 8.46
N MET A 287 -15.39 24.41 8.06
CA MET A 287 -14.98 24.26 6.65
C MET A 287 -15.69 23.11 5.93
N ALA A 288 -16.76 22.57 6.50
CA ALA A 288 -17.54 21.49 5.90
C ALA A 288 -18.11 21.91 4.53
N PRO A 289 -18.15 21.00 3.54
CA PRO A 289 -18.72 21.30 2.24
C PRO A 289 -20.19 21.69 2.33
N LYS A 290 -20.53 22.86 1.77
CA LYS A 290 -21.93 23.35 1.75
C LYS A 290 -22.77 22.46 0.83
N GLY A 291 -24.01 22.18 1.24
CA GLY A 291 -24.97 21.41 0.44
C GLY A 291 -24.81 19.88 0.52
N GLN A 292 -23.86 19.35 1.27
CA GLN A 292 -23.80 17.93 1.58
C GLN A 292 -24.51 17.65 2.92
N THR A 293 -25.54 16.81 2.88
CA THR A 293 -26.14 16.27 4.11
C THR A 293 -25.31 15.10 4.62
N SER A 294 -25.00 15.11 5.92
CA SER A 294 -24.32 13.99 6.57
C SER A 294 -25.16 12.72 6.44
N ARG A 295 -24.54 11.66 5.93
CA ARG A 295 -25.18 10.34 5.82
C ARG A 295 -24.76 9.48 7.01
N LYS A 296 -25.71 9.14 7.89
CA LYS A 296 -25.50 8.13 8.93
C LYS A 296 -25.58 6.74 8.29
N LYS A 297 -24.60 5.88 8.54
CA LYS A 297 -24.68 4.48 8.14
C LYS A 297 -25.76 3.81 8.98
N ARG A 298 -26.87 3.42 8.35
CA ARG A 298 -27.95 2.69 8.98
C ARG A 298 -27.41 1.34 9.44
N ALA A 299 -27.61 0.98 10.71
CA ALA A 299 -27.36 -0.37 11.19
C ALA A 299 -28.23 -1.31 10.35
N GLN A 300 -27.63 -2.29 9.67
CA GLN A 300 -28.39 -3.42 9.15
C GLN A 300 -28.87 -4.21 10.38
N LEU A 301 -30.11 -4.00 10.74
CA LEU A 301 -30.82 -4.92 11.62
C LEU A 301 -30.78 -6.28 10.94
N LYS A 302 -30.16 -7.27 11.58
CA LYS A 302 -30.38 -8.67 11.23
C LYS A 302 -31.87 -8.88 11.31
N ALA A 303 -32.52 -9.22 10.20
CA ALA A 303 -33.90 -9.62 10.19
C ALA A 303 -34.00 -10.94 10.96
N ASP A 304 -34.68 -10.91 12.09
CA ASP A 304 -35.21 -12.11 12.72
C ASP A 304 -36.29 -12.70 11.81
N PRO A 305 -36.31 -13.99 11.55
CA PRO A 305 -37.26 -14.59 10.62
C PRO A 305 -38.64 -14.86 11.18
N GLU A 306 -39.08 -14.16 12.27
CA GLU A 306 -40.40 -14.41 12.83
C GLU A 306 -41.05 -13.16 13.40
N ALA A 307 -41.80 -12.42 12.54
CA ALA A 307 -42.83 -11.49 12.97
C ALA A 307 -43.89 -11.33 11.85
N PRO A 308 -45.17 -11.29 12.17
CA PRO A 308 -46.27 -11.36 11.22
C PRO A 308 -46.43 -10.08 10.40
N THR A 309 -46.83 -10.24 9.17
CA THR A 309 -47.13 -9.22 8.17
C THR A 309 -48.26 -8.28 8.64
N PRO A 310 -48.07 -6.95 8.56
CA PRO A 310 -49.20 -6.02 8.65
C PRO A 310 -49.78 -5.75 7.26
N GLU A 311 -51.08 -5.76 7.21
CA GLU A 311 -51.95 -5.50 6.05
C GLU A 311 -51.67 -4.16 5.35
N VAL A 312 -51.75 -4.18 4.04
CA VAL A 312 -51.57 -3.05 3.14
C VAL A 312 -52.86 -2.26 3.04
N THR A 313 -52.90 -1.03 3.51
CA THR A 313 -53.89 -0.02 3.11
C THR A 313 -53.38 0.76 1.91
N THR A 314 -54.10 0.60 0.82
CA THR A 314 -53.87 1.26 -0.49
C THR A 314 -54.28 2.72 -0.43
N HIS A 315 -53.36 3.64 -0.75
CA HIS A 315 -53.68 4.97 -1.27
C HIS A 315 -53.17 5.14 -2.68
N THR A 316 -54.14 5.21 -3.59
CA THR A 316 -53.98 5.45 -5.02
C THR A 316 -53.46 6.86 -5.34
N SER A 317 -52.39 6.99 -6.07
CA SER A 317 -51.99 8.20 -6.77
C SER A 317 -51.63 7.85 -8.20
N LYS A 318 -52.41 8.43 -9.15
CA LYS A 318 -52.33 8.24 -10.61
C LYS A 318 -51.00 8.77 -11.17
N ARG A 319 -50.21 7.94 -11.84
CA ARG A 319 -49.25 8.38 -12.87
C ARG A 319 -49.30 7.42 -14.05
N ARG A 320 -49.38 8.01 -15.25
CA ARG A 320 -49.49 7.37 -16.58
C ARG A 320 -48.32 6.43 -16.89
N PRO A 321 -48.54 5.34 -17.63
CA PRO A 321 -47.50 4.36 -17.96
C PRO A 321 -46.68 4.78 -19.20
N ARG A 322 -45.41 4.48 -19.13
CA ARG A 322 -44.49 4.49 -20.27
C ARG A 322 -44.10 3.03 -20.57
N ALA A 323 -44.11 2.73 -21.87
CA ALA A 323 -44.08 1.42 -22.48
C ALA A 323 -43.00 0.44 -21.96
N ALA A 324 -43.39 -0.82 -21.92
CA ALA A 324 -42.63 -1.96 -21.50
C ALA A 324 -41.64 -2.44 -22.57
N ALA A 325 -40.42 -2.76 -22.15
CA ALA A 325 -39.47 -3.58 -22.92
C ALA A 325 -39.45 -5.01 -22.29
N LYS A 326 -39.51 -6.00 -23.16
CA LYS A 326 -39.63 -7.42 -22.88
C LYS A 326 -38.33 -8.00 -22.19
N PRO A 327 -38.46 -8.98 -21.30
CA PRO A 327 -37.33 -9.68 -20.71
C PRO A 327 -36.77 -10.78 -21.65
N PRO A 328 -35.48 -11.13 -21.57
CA PRO A 328 -34.92 -12.26 -22.31
C PRO A 328 -35.19 -13.58 -21.58
N LYS A 329 -35.47 -14.61 -22.40
CA LYS A 329 -35.77 -15.97 -21.99
C LYS A 329 -34.52 -16.70 -21.49
N LEU A 330 -34.70 -17.48 -20.41
CA LEU A 330 -33.83 -18.57 -19.97
C LEU A 330 -33.87 -19.68 -21.04
N VAL A 331 -32.70 -20.27 -21.37
CA VAL A 331 -32.58 -21.52 -22.09
C VAL A 331 -31.68 -22.43 -21.26
N THR A 332 -32.25 -23.57 -20.91
CA THR A 332 -31.63 -24.72 -20.27
C THR A 332 -30.75 -25.48 -21.27
N GLU A 333 -29.66 -26.03 -20.76
CA GLU A 333 -28.76 -26.97 -21.44
C GLU A 333 -29.46 -28.30 -21.72
N GLU A 334 -29.28 -28.85 -22.94
CA GLU A 334 -29.16 -30.27 -23.23
C GLU A 334 -28.38 -30.48 -24.53
N GLU A 335 -27.62 -31.57 -24.54
CA GLU A 335 -26.66 -32.06 -25.51
C GLU A 335 -27.23 -32.32 -26.90
N GLU A 336 -26.43 -32.22 -27.97
CA GLU A 336 -26.15 -33.29 -28.92
C GLU A 336 -25.13 -32.89 -30.00
N GLU A 337 -24.38 -33.90 -30.37
CA GLU A 337 -23.26 -34.02 -31.29
C GLU A 337 -23.69 -33.98 -32.77
N ALA A 338 -22.83 -33.58 -33.65
CA ALA A 338 -22.50 -34.06 -35.00
C ALA A 338 -22.63 -33.11 -36.19
N ALA A 339 -21.56 -33.19 -36.98
CA ALA A 339 -21.42 -33.14 -38.42
C ALA A 339 -21.26 -31.77 -39.16
N ALA A 340 -20.01 -31.54 -39.49
CA ALA A 340 -19.38 -31.33 -40.82
C ALA A 340 -20.00 -30.40 -41.88
N LYS A 341 -19.09 -29.53 -42.30
CA LYS A 341 -18.69 -29.09 -43.67
C LYS A 341 -19.20 -27.78 -44.24
N PRO A 342 -18.52 -27.19 -45.27
CA PRO A 342 -18.11 -25.79 -45.32
C PRO A 342 -18.65 -25.01 -46.55
N ARG A 343 -18.56 -23.68 -46.52
CA ARG A 343 -18.61 -22.86 -47.78
C ARG A 343 -17.72 -21.59 -47.63
N LYS A 344 -16.62 -21.54 -48.43
CA LYS A 344 -16.29 -20.71 -49.59
C LYS A 344 -16.88 -19.25 -49.53
N GLY A 345 -16.18 -18.18 -49.68
CA GLY A 345 -14.92 -17.77 -50.23
C GLY A 345 -15.08 -16.44 -50.93
N ARG A 346 -14.03 -15.56 -50.95
CA ARG A 346 -13.61 -14.61 -51.99
C ARG A 346 -12.55 -13.68 -51.40
N SER A 347 -11.36 -13.81 -51.66
CA SER A 347 -10.34 -13.50 -52.67
C SER A 347 -10.34 -12.06 -53.22
N ARG A 348 -9.24 -11.36 -53.00
CA ARG A 348 -8.43 -10.51 -53.89
C ARG A 348 -7.30 -9.95 -53.05
N GLY A 349 -6.06 -10.18 -53.32
CA GLY A 349 -5.25 -10.40 -54.51
C GLY A 349 -4.24 -9.29 -54.68
N ARG A 350 -2.97 -9.57 -54.54
CA ARG A 350 -1.81 -9.34 -55.40
C ARG A 350 -0.51 -9.13 -54.60
N LYS A 351 0.40 -10.07 -54.72
CA LYS A 351 1.58 -10.25 -55.60
C LYS A 351 2.79 -9.41 -55.14
N ARG A 352 3.90 -9.91 -54.91
CA ARG A 352 4.96 -10.81 -55.41
C ARG A 352 6.28 -10.17 -54.92
N ALA A 353 7.40 -10.75 -54.66
CA ALA A 353 8.13 -11.98 -54.93
C ALA A 353 9.29 -12.07 -53.92
N ALA A 354 9.63 -13.17 -53.37
CA ALA A 354 10.56 -14.23 -53.72
C ALA A 354 12.01 -13.80 -53.88
N ALA A 355 12.92 -14.32 -53.00
CA ALA A 355 13.93 -15.33 -53.27
C ALA A 355 14.92 -15.49 -52.09
N ALA A 356 15.10 -16.71 -51.63
CA ALA A 356 16.32 -17.23 -50.99
C ALA A 356 17.09 -17.98 -52.11
N PRO A 357 18.27 -18.62 -51.95
CA PRO A 357 19.08 -18.93 -50.76
C PRO A 357 20.61 -18.71 -50.99
N ASP A 358 21.48 -18.90 -50.03
CA ASP A 358 22.47 -19.97 -49.93
C ASP A 358 23.77 -19.56 -49.16
N SER A 359 24.11 -20.43 -48.25
CA SER A 359 25.35 -20.96 -47.73
C SER A 359 26.67 -20.17 -47.74
N SER A 360 27.34 -20.14 -46.57
CA SER A 360 28.62 -20.82 -46.26
C SER A 360 29.44 -20.10 -45.18
N GLU A 361 29.74 -20.84 -44.12
CA GLU A 361 30.91 -20.68 -43.25
C GLU A 361 32.21 -20.99 -44.02
N PRO A 362 33.45 -20.64 -43.58
CA PRO A 362 34.04 -21.05 -42.32
C PRO A 362 35.07 -20.09 -41.66
N GLU A 363 35.41 -20.46 -40.42
CA GLU A 363 36.50 -20.08 -39.50
C GLU A 363 37.91 -20.25 -40.02
N PRO A 364 38.95 -20.09 -39.11
CA PRO A 364 39.72 -18.92 -38.63
C PRO A 364 41.21 -18.96 -39.17
N PRO A 365 42.33 -18.47 -38.62
CA PRO A 365 42.85 -18.34 -37.27
C PRO A 365 43.93 -17.24 -36.97
N ALA A 366 44.16 -17.01 -35.67
CA ALA A 366 45.42 -17.06 -34.92
C ALA A 366 46.49 -15.92 -34.91
N LYS A 367 47.00 -15.76 -33.64
CA LYS A 367 48.36 -15.50 -33.10
C LYS A 367 48.85 -14.05 -32.99
N ALA A 368 48.98 -13.58 -31.75
CA ALA A 368 50.05 -13.70 -30.74
C ALA A 368 51.27 -12.80 -30.97
N LYS A 369 51.66 -12.08 -29.88
CA LYS A 369 53.03 -11.84 -29.32
C LYS A 369 52.96 -10.68 -28.32
N ARG A 370 53.16 -10.91 -27.02
CA ARG A 370 54.41 -11.07 -26.23
C ARG A 370 55.32 -9.84 -26.27
N SER A 371 55.53 -9.18 -25.13
CA SER A 371 56.79 -9.14 -24.36
C SER A 371 56.81 -7.95 -23.41
N ARG A 372 57.00 -8.21 -22.15
CA ARG A 372 58.18 -8.14 -21.25
C ARG A 372 58.39 -6.77 -20.60
N ARG A 373 58.25 -6.81 -19.25
CA ARG A 373 59.31 -6.67 -18.18
C ARG A 373 59.94 -5.28 -18.08
N THR A 374 59.97 -4.71 -16.85
CA THR A 374 60.96 -4.85 -15.78
C THR A 374 60.64 -3.93 -14.59
N THR A 375 60.59 -4.51 -13.40
CA THR A 375 61.44 -4.35 -12.20
C THR A 375 61.55 -2.96 -11.56
N ALA A 376 61.05 -2.87 -10.33
CA ALA A 376 61.73 -2.88 -9.02
C ALA A 376 62.14 -1.51 -8.47
N ARG A 377 61.74 -1.16 -7.21
CA ARG A 377 62.56 -1.15 -6.00
C ARG A 377 61.91 -0.29 -4.88
N ARG A 378 61.68 -0.96 -3.79
CA ARG A 378 62.04 -0.69 -2.38
C ARG A 378 62.20 0.78 -1.91
N GLY A 379 61.55 1.06 -0.80
CA GLY A 379 61.91 2.13 0.14
C GLY A 379 60.98 2.17 1.36
N ARG A 380 61.51 1.70 2.41
CA ARG A 380 61.13 1.58 3.81
C ARG A 380 60.96 2.94 4.53
N GLY A 381 60.21 2.89 5.65
CA GLY A 381 60.39 3.70 6.85
C GLY A 381 59.22 4.69 7.03
N GLY A 382 58.52 4.81 8.14
CA GLY A 382 58.67 4.50 9.52
C GLY A 382 57.58 5.25 10.21
N ALA A 383 56.88 4.67 11.15
CA ALA A 383 56.12 5.35 12.20
C ALA A 383 57.11 5.99 13.21
N PRO A 384 56.71 6.82 14.18
CA PRO A 384 55.55 6.68 15.06
C PRO A 384 54.89 8.00 15.57
N ALA A 385 53.74 7.84 16.18
CA ALA A 385 53.19 8.46 17.39
C ALA A 385 53.32 9.96 17.68
N VAL A 386 52.22 10.61 17.87
CA VAL A 386 51.67 11.12 19.14
C VAL A 386 50.13 11.13 19.00
#